data_9551d7b5d529d31efc96eb5b79a0f5ec
#
_entry.id   9551d7b5d529d31efc96eb5b79a0f5ec
#
_cell.length_a   1.000
_cell.length_b   1.000
_cell.length_c   1.000
_cell.angle_alpha   90.00
_cell.angle_beta   90.00
_cell.angle_gamma   90.00
#
_symmetry.space_group_name_H-M   'P 1'
#
loop_
_entity.id
_entity.type
_entity.pdbx_description
1 polymer ?
#
loop_
_entity_poly.entity_id
_entity_poly.type
_entity_poly.pdbx_seq_one_letter_code
_entity_poly.pdbx_strand_id
1 'polypeptide(L)'
;MAEQFQEQGGVATMDPSPLMRWLSSRVVKRICGDASVSKRRAKAESQRVSSGQAHVVEYFHYVEDGYSHLASQVLQAFSERYDIDLVCHLVRGPQGDNSAEPELLLRLSGYDSFHVAADYGLNFPQHEHAPDQRLVKLASTILAAQDSSQFIECAAHVGDALWSGDEARLQALAESLGCASDTELEKRLDSGTARRSELKHYSGAMFYYGREWYWGVDRLYHLEKRLAELGADRQAGEPLLMPRPKVEPGELKDNGSLTLEVYPSLRSPYTAIC
;
A
#
# COMPACT_ATOMS: atom_id res chain seq x y z
N MET A 1 -21.25 18.77 18.61
CA MET A 1 -20.45 17.53 18.67
C MET A 1 -21.30 16.24 18.76
N ALA A 2 -22.58 16.28 19.09
CA ALA A 2 -23.43 15.08 19.13
C ALA A 2 -24.09 14.71 17.79
N GLU A 3 -24.19 15.65 16.85
CA GLU A 3 -24.83 15.41 15.53
C GLU A 3 -23.94 14.72 14.50
N GLN A 4 -22.63 14.79 14.64
CA GLN A 4 -21.67 14.17 13.71
C GLN A 4 -21.66 12.64 13.73
N PHE A 5 -22.25 12.01 14.74
CA PHE A 5 -22.27 10.55 14.91
C PHE A 5 -23.62 9.90 14.57
N GLN A 6 -24.63 10.67 14.19
CA GLN A 6 -25.98 10.12 13.92
C GLN A 6 -26.13 9.47 12.54
N GLU A 7 -25.25 9.73 11.57
CA GLU A 7 -25.40 9.21 10.21
C GLU A 7 -24.49 8.02 9.84
N GLN A 8 -23.69 7.51 10.73
CA GLN A 8 -22.96 6.26 10.50
C GLN A 8 -23.83 5.02 10.71
N GLY A 9 -24.98 5.01 10.06
CA GLY A 9 -25.90 3.88 9.99
C GLY A 9 -25.37 2.80 9.06
N GLY A 10 -24.39 2.04 9.49
CA GLY A 10 -23.89 0.87 8.79
C GLY A 10 -24.09 -0.40 9.62
N VAL A 11 -23.71 -1.54 9.06
CA VAL A 11 -23.67 -2.86 9.73
C VAL A 11 -22.96 -2.82 11.10
N ALA A 12 -22.09 -1.82 11.31
CA ALA A 12 -21.37 -1.58 12.56
C ALA A 12 -22.26 -1.18 13.74
N THR A 13 -23.47 -0.66 13.50
CA THR A 13 -24.42 -0.24 14.56
C THR A 13 -25.35 -1.37 15.03
N MET A 14 -25.42 -2.47 14.29
CA MET A 14 -26.24 -3.63 14.67
C MET A 14 -25.44 -4.56 15.57
N ASP A 15 -25.95 -4.80 16.77
CA ASP A 15 -25.38 -5.80 17.68
C ASP A 15 -25.90 -7.21 17.28
N PRO A 16 -25.07 -8.07 16.67
CA PRO A 16 -25.54 -9.37 16.20
C PRO A 16 -25.93 -10.27 17.39
N SER A 17 -26.98 -11.08 17.20
CA SER A 17 -27.39 -12.05 18.22
C SER A 17 -26.25 -13.00 18.62
N PRO A 18 -26.26 -13.59 19.83
CA PRO A 18 -25.23 -14.52 20.29
C PRO A 18 -24.98 -15.67 19.30
N LEU A 19 -26.02 -16.17 18.66
CA LEU A 19 -25.92 -17.23 17.64
C LEU A 19 -25.19 -16.73 16.39
N MET A 20 -25.50 -15.52 15.92
CA MET A 20 -24.83 -14.92 14.76
C MET A 20 -23.38 -14.62 15.06
N ARG A 21 -23.05 -14.15 16.27
CA ARG A 21 -21.63 -13.95 16.70
C ARG A 21 -20.86 -15.26 16.69
N TRP A 22 -21.44 -16.32 17.24
CA TRP A 22 -20.81 -17.63 17.28
C TRP A 22 -20.61 -18.19 15.88
N LEU A 23 -21.62 -18.09 15.00
CA LEU A 23 -21.54 -18.58 13.62
C LEU A 23 -20.50 -17.77 12.80
N SER A 24 -20.59 -16.44 12.84
CA SER A 24 -19.65 -15.57 12.12
C SER A 24 -18.21 -15.77 12.60
N SER A 25 -17.98 -15.88 13.91
CA SER A 25 -16.65 -16.16 14.46
C SER A 25 -16.06 -17.48 13.92
N ARG A 26 -16.87 -18.54 13.86
CA ARG A 26 -16.43 -19.83 13.28
C ARG A 26 -16.16 -19.75 11.78
N VAL A 27 -17.01 -19.04 11.05
CA VAL A 27 -16.82 -18.83 9.60
C VAL A 27 -15.54 -18.04 9.34
N VAL A 28 -15.37 -16.91 10.04
CA VAL A 28 -14.16 -16.08 9.91
C VAL A 28 -12.90 -16.86 10.30
N LYS A 29 -12.90 -17.55 11.43
CA LYS A 29 -11.78 -18.40 11.85
C LYS A 29 -11.43 -19.47 10.81
N ARG A 30 -12.44 -20.08 10.17
CA ARG A 30 -12.21 -21.06 9.12
C ARG A 30 -11.66 -20.43 7.84
N ILE A 31 -12.16 -19.26 7.44
CA ILE A 31 -11.73 -18.53 6.22
C ILE A 31 -10.33 -17.97 6.38
N CYS A 32 -10.01 -17.40 7.54
CA CYS A 32 -8.72 -16.77 7.83
C CYS A 32 -7.67 -17.73 8.38
N GLY A 33 -8.02 -18.97 8.67
CA GLY A 33 -7.06 -19.97 9.18
C GLY A 33 -6.02 -20.38 8.14
N ASP A 34 -4.79 -20.68 8.59
CA ASP A 34 -3.62 -20.99 7.76
C ASP A 34 -3.89 -22.08 6.71
N ALA A 35 -4.63 -23.13 7.09
CA ALA A 35 -4.99 -24.21 6.15
C ALA A 35 -5.85 -23.70 4.98
N SER A 36 -6.78 -22.77 5.22
CA SER A 36 -7.61 -22.18 4.17
C SER A 36 -6.80 -21.22 3.29
N VAL A 37 -5.91 -20.44 3.90
CA VAL A 37 -4.99 -19.55 3.17
C VAL A 37 -4.08 -20.38 2.28
N SER A 38 -3.41 -21.40 2.82
CA SER A 38 -2.53 -22.28 2.07
C SER A 38 -3.24 -22.98 0.92
N LYS A 39 -4.49 -23.45 1.13
CA LYS A 39 -5.30 -24.06 0.07
C LYS A 39 -5.64 -23.07 -1.06
N ARG A 40 -5.97 -21.81 -0.72
CA ARG A 40 -6.24 -20.77 -1.72
C ARG A 40 -4.96 -20.43 -2.51
N ARG A 41 -3.82 -20.31 -1.84
CA ARG A 41 -2.51 -20.07 -2.46
C ARG A 41 -2.12 -21.21 -3.42
N ALA A 42 -2.23 -22.45 -2.97
CA ALA A 42 -1.96 -23.63 -3.79
C ALA A 42 -2.88 -23.70 -5.04
N LYS A 43 -4.17 -23.35 -4.88
CA LYS A 43 -5.09 -23.29 -6.01
C LYS A 43 -4.71 -22.19 -7.01
N ALA A 44 -4.35 -20.99 -6.54
CA ALA A 44 -3.94 -19.89 -7.40
C ALA A 44 -2.65 -20.26 -8.17
N GLU A 45 -1.69 -20.85 -7.48
CA GLU A 45 -0.44 -21.31 -8.12
C GLU A 45 -0.66 -22.42 -9.13
N SER A 46 -1.48 -23.42 -8.81
CA SER A 46 -1.86 -24.48 -9.76
C SER A 46 -2.51 -23.90 -11.02
N GLN A 47 -3.36 -22.89 -10.88
CA GLN A 47 -3.96 -22.19 -12.02
C GLN A 47 -2.92 -21.44 -12.86
N ARG A 48 -1.99 -20.72 -12.22
CA ARG A 48 -0.90 -20.02 -12.91
C ARG A 48 -0.05 -20.99 -13.72
N VAL A 49 0.42 -22.05 -13.09
CA VAL A 49 1.26 -23.08 -13.74
C VAL A 49 0.54 -23.74 -14.91
N SER A 50 -0.73 -24.14 -14.71
CA SER A 50 -1.51 -24.80 -15.75
C SER A 50 -1.81 -23.92 -16.96
N SER A 51 -1.86 -22.59 -16.76
CA SER A 51 -2.05 -21.61 -17.85
C SER A 51 -0.72 -21.09 -18.43
N GLY A 52 0.44 -21.55 -17.94
CA GLY A 52 1.75 -21.11 -18.40
C GLY A 52 2.02 -19.62 -18.13
N GLN A 53 1.33 -19.00 -17.15
CA GLN A 53 1.48 -17.58 -16.86
C GLN A 53 2.71 -17.31 -16.00
N ALA A 54 3.38 -16.17 -16.25
CA ALA A 54 4.42 -15.66 -15.37
C ALA A 54 3.87 -15.28 -13.98
N HIS A 55 4.74 -14.99 -13.04
CA HIS A 55 4.36 -14.37 -11.78
C HIS A 55 4.05 -12.89 -12.01
N VAL A 56 2.78 -12.52 -12.14
CA VAL A 56 2.37 -11.12 -12.34
C VAL A 56 2.05 -10.50 -11.00
N VAL A 57 2.78 -9.44 -10.64
CA VAL A 57 2.51 -8.58 -9.48
C VAL A 57 1.97 -7.25 -9.99
N GLU A 58 0.79 -6.85 -9.55
CA GLU A 58 0.21 -5.55 -9.88
C GLU A 58 0.49 -4.57 -8.73
N TYR A 59 1.06 -3.40 -9.03
CA TYR A 59 1.33 -2.33 -8.07
C TYR A 59 0.43 -1.13 -8.36
N PHE A 60 -0.21 -0.58 -7.32
CA PHE A 60 -1.17 0.52 -7.41
C PHE A 60 -0.63 1.75 -6.70
N HIS A 61 -0.27 2.76 -7.46
CA HIS A 61 0.39 3.97 -7.00
C HIS A 61 -0.58 5.16 -6.95
N TYR A 62 -0.73 5.77 -5.79
CA TYR A 62 -1.42 7.03 -5.59
C TYR A 62 -0.38 8.13 -5.32
N VAL A 63 -0.30 9.12 -6.20
CA VAL A 63 0.80 10.11 -6.22
C VAL A 63 0.89 10.95 -4.93
N GLU A 64 -0.26 11.27 -4.33
CA GLU A 64 -0.34 12.06 -3.10
C GLU A 64 -0.17 11.25 -1.82
N ASP A 65 0.06 9.95 -1.93
CA ASP A 65 0.21 9.07 -0.79
C ASP A 65 1.68 8.81 -0.44
N GLY A 66 2.09 9.19 0.75
CA GLY A 66 3.47 8.99 1.23
C GLY A 66 3.91 7.53 1.20
N TYR A 67 3.03 6.60 1.52
CA TYR A 67 3.33 5.17 1.44
C TYR A 67 3.60 4.70 0.02
N SER A 68 2.89 5.29 -0.97
CA SER A 68 3.16 5.04 -2.38
C SER A 68 4.55 5.53 -2.80
N HIS A 69 5.00 6.67 -2.27
CA HIS A 69 6.37 7.13 -2.51
C HIS A 69 7.41 6.21 -1.85
N LEU A 70 7.20 5.75 -0.61
CA LEU A 70 8.09 4.76 0.01
C LEU A 70 8.15 3.47 -0.82
N ALA A 71 7.00 2.97 -1.26
CA ALA A 71 6.94 1.76 -2.08
C ALA A 71 7.65 1.94 -3.43
N SER A 72 7.57 3.14 -4.04
CA SER A 72 8.23 3.39 -5.33
C SER A 72 9.75 3.24 -5.26
N GLN A 73 10.38 3.53 -4.11
CA GLN A 73 11.83 3.43 -3.92
C GLN A 73 12.36 1.98 -3.96
N VAL A 74 11.48 1.00 -3.79
CA VAL A 74 11.87 -0.41 -3.78
C VAL A 74 11.48 -1.17 -5.05
N LEU A 75 10.71 -0.57 -5.96
CA LEU A 75 10.18 -1.25 -7.14
C LEU A 75 11.26 -1.82 -8.03
N GLN A 76 12.33 -1.06 -8.29
CA GLN A 76 13.43 -1.50 -9.15
C GLN A 76 14.14 -2.71 -8.54
N ALA A 77 14.61 -2.60 -7.29
CA ALA A 77 15.28 -3.71 -6.62
C ALA A 77 14.36 -4.94 -6.48
N PHE A 78 13.06 -4.72 -6.27
CA PHE A 78 12.07 -5.78 -6.19
C PHE A 78 11.88 -6.50 -7.54
N SER A 79 11.77 -5.76 -8.65
CA SER A 79 11.63 -6.34 -9.99
C SER A 79 12.90 -7.05 -10.47
N GLU A 80 14.09 -6.57 -10.07
CA GLU A 80 15.36 -7.20 -10.39
C GLU A 80 15.59 -8.50 -9.61
N ARG A 81 15.18 -8.53 -8.36
CA ARG A 81 15.38 -9.68 -7.48
C ARG A 81 14.43 -10.83 -7.76
N TYR A 82 13.16 -10.53 -8.00
CA TYR A 82 12.15 -11.56 -8.17
C TYR A 82 11.84 -11.81 -9.65
N ASP A 83 11.59 -13.07 -10.00
CA ASP A 83 11.18 -13.48 -11.35
C ASP A 83 9.69 -13.21 -11.54
N ILE A 84 9.37 -11.95 -11.78
CA ILE A 84 8.00 -11.41 -11.85
C ILE A 84 7.83 -10.45 -13.03
N ASP A 85 6.61 -10.36 -13.53
CA ASP A 85 6.16 -9.24 -14.35
C ASP A 85 5.49 -8.22 -13.40
N LEU A 86 6.15 -7.07 -13.17
CA LEU A 86 5.63 -6.01 -12.32
C LEU A 86 4.84 -4.99 -13.17
N VAL A 87 3.52 -4.96 -12.98
CA VAL A 87 2.60 -4.06 -13.68
C VAL A 87 2.21 -2.90 -12.78
N CYS A 88 2.52 -1.67 -13.22
CA CYS A 88 2.27 -0.46 -12.45
C CYS A 88 1.01 0.26 -12.92
N HIS A 89 0.12 0.59 -11.98
CA HIS A 89 -1.12 1.31 -12.18
C HIS A 89 -1.12 2.62 -11.41
N LEU A 90 -1.41 3.74 -12.08
CA LEU A 90 -1.77 4.98 -11.40
C LEU A 90 -3.22 4.91 -10.96
N VAL A 91 -3.49 5.33 -9.72
CA VAL A 91 -4.84 5.30 -9.15
C VAL A 91 -5.19 6.62 -8.47
N ARG A 92 -6.49 6.90 -8.40
CA ARG A 92 -7.01 8.00 -7.58
C ARG A 92 -6.96 7.63 -6.10
N GLY A 93 -6.94 8.62 -5.24
CA GLY A 93 -7.09 8.43 -3.81
C GLY A 93 -8.38 7.68 -3.43
N PRO A 94 -8.50 7.23 -2.17
CA PRO A 94 -9.72 6.62 -1.67
C PRO A 94 -10.89 7.61 -1.73
N GLN A 95 -12.10 7.11 -1.99
CA GLN A 95 -13.31 7.90 -2.15
C GLN A 95 -14.48 7.32 -1.37
N GLY A 96 -15.48 8.16 -1.10
CA GLY A 96 -16.71 7.76 -0.39
C GLY A 96 -16.43 7.31 1.04
N ASP A 97 -17.11 6.26 1.48
CA ASP A 97 -17.04 5.74 2.86
C ASP A 97 -15.65 5.22 3.26
N ASN A 98 -14.75 5.03 2.28
CA ASN A 98 -13.36 4.62 2.52
C ASN A 98 -12.40 5.80 2.77
N SER A 99 -12.89 7.03 2.71
CA SER A 99 -12.15 8.26 2.91
C SER A 99 -12.79 9.10 4.00
N ALA A 100 -12.87 8.54 5.20
CA ALA A 100 -13.20 9.32 6.38
C ALA A 100 -12.06 10.32 6.64
N GLU A 101 -12.39 11.60 6.82
CA GLU A 101 -11.41 12.67 7.10
C GLU A 101 -10.23 12.72 6.09
N PRO A 102 -10.49 12.92 4.78
CA PRO A 102 -9.46 12.77 3.73
C PRO A 102 -8.23 13.68 3.92
N GLU A 103 -8.41 14.90 4.42
CA GLU A 103 -7.30 15.82 4.70
C GLU A 103 -6.40 15.32 5.84
N LEU A 104 -7.00 14.75 6.89
CA LEU A 104 -6.26 14.16 8.00
C LEU A 104 -5.52 12.89 7.56
N LEU A 105 -6.12 12.08 6.69
CA LEU A 105 -5.48 10.89 6.15
C LEU A 105 -4.24 11.22 5.31
N LEU A 106 -4.31 12.25 4.47
CA LEU A 106 -3.15 12.71 3.68
C LEU A 106 -2.02 13.23 4.59
N ARG A 107 -2.35 14.04 5.61
CA ARG A 107 -1.36 14.50 6.58
C ARG A 107 -0.75 13.36 7.38
N LEU A 108 -1.58 12.40 7.80
CA LEU A 108 -1.12 11.23 8.53
C LEU A 108 -0.19 10.38 7.66
N SER A 109 -0.50 10.16 6.38
CA SER A 109 0.35 9.36 5.50
C SER A 109 1.73 9.98 5.32
N GLY A 110 1.82 11.30 5.17
CA GLY A 110 3.10 12.01 5.11
C GLY A 110 3.89 11.92 6.42
N TYR A 111 3.24 12.20 7.55
CA TYR A 111 3.87 12.11 8.87
C TYR A 111 4.37 10.69 9.18
N ASP A 112 3.53 9.69 8.98
CA ASP A 112 3.86 8.30 9.27
C ASP A 112 4.94 7.77 8.33
N SER A 113 4.88 8.13 7.03
CA SER A 113 5.90 7.75 6.05
C SER A 113 7.28 8.27 6.41
N PHE A 114 7.39 9.49 6.96
CA PHE A 114 8.65 10.04 7.46
C PHE A 114 9.26 9.16 8.57
N HIS A 115 8.44 8.69 9.51
CA HIS A 115 8.89 7.83 10.60
C HIS A 115 9.21 6.41 10.14
N VAL A 116 8.36 5.84 9.29
CA VAL A 116 8.54 4.48 8.75
C VAL A 116 9.77 4.38 7.85
N ALA A 117 10.09 5.43 7.08
CA ALA A 117 11.21 5.43 6.14
C ALA A 117 12.52 5.01 6.79
N ALA A 118 12.83 5.54 7.97
CA ALA A 118 14.07 5.26 8.69
C ALA A 118 14.23 3.78 9.05
N ASP A 119 13.16 3.12 9.45
CA ASP A 119 13.16 1.71 9.85
C ASP A 119 13.43 0.76 8.67
N TYR A 120 13.17 1.23 7.45
CA TYR A 120 13.35 0.47 6.21
C TYR A 120 14.55 0.94 5.37
N GLY A 121 15.34 1.89 5.86
CA GLY A 121 16.47 2.47 5.12
C GLY A 121 16.04 3.24 3.87
N LEU A 122 14.84 3.79 3.88
CA LEU A 122 14.26 4.59 2.81
C LEU A 122 14.33 6.08 3.16
N ASN A 123 14.12 6.93 2.16
CA ASN A 123 14.13 8.37 2.32
C ASN A 123 12.71 8.94 2.23
N PHE A 124 12.37 9.81 3.17
CA PHE A 124 11.17 10.61 3.09
C PHE A 124 11.44 11.96 3.77
N PRO A 125 11.16 13.10 3.11
CA PRO A 125 11.38 14.41 3.72
C PRO A 125 10.37 14.65 4.84
N GLN A 126 10.79 15.37 5.89
CA GLN A 126 9.85 15.82 6.91
C GLN A 126 8.88 16.82 6.30
N HIS A 127 7.59 16.50 6.34
CA HIS A 127 6.53 17.32 5.77
C HIS A 127 5.44 17.59 6.80
N GLU A 128 5.05 18.87 6.92
CA GLU A 128 3.92 19.27 7.76
C GLU A 128 2.60 19.36 6.99
N HIS A 129 2.66 19.42 5.66
CA HIS A 129 1.51 19.65 4.79
C HIS A 129 1.50 18.68 3.61
N ALA A 130 0.33 18.48 3.00
CA ALA A 130 0.21 17.75 1.73
C ALA A 130 1.00 18.46 0.62
N PRO A 131 1.50 17.76 -0.40
CA PRO A 131 2.18 18.36 -1.54
C PRO A 131 1.31 19.39 -2.29
N ASP A 132 1.94 20.40 -2.90
CA ASP A 132 1.25 21.38 -3.75
C ASP A 132 0.54 20.66 -4.91
N GLN A 133 -0.74 20.95 -5.12
CA GLN A 133 -1.58 20.29 -6.11
C GLN A 133 -1.10 20.51 -7.56
N ARG A 134 -0.38 21.62 -7.85
CA ARG A 134 0.23 21.85 -9.16
C ARG A 134 1.38 20.87 -9.39
N LEU A 135 2.20 20.64 -8.35
CA LEU A 135 3.29 19.67 -8.40
C LEU A 135 2.75 18.23 -8.46
N VAL A 136 1.69 17.93 -7.73
CA VAL A 136 0.97 16.64 -7.82
C VAL A 136 0.50 16.37 -9.24
N LYS A 137 -0.12 17.39 -9.88
CA LYS A 137 -0.57 17.26 -11.28
C LYS A 137 0.62 17.01 -12.21
N LEU A 138 1.71 17.76 -12.07
CA LEU A 138 2.91 17.58 -12.89
C LEU A 138 3.52 16.19 -12.70
N ALA A 139 3.71 15.74 -11.45
CA ALA A 139 4.19 14.40 -11.14
C ALA A 139 3.29 13.31 -11.74
N SER A 140 1.97 13.50 -11.64
CA SER A 140 0.99 12.56 -12.20
C SER A 140 1.07 12.48 -13.73
N THR A 141 1.26 13.61 -14.44
CA THR A 141 1.42 13.60 -15.91
C THR A 141 2.72 12.96 -16.36
N ILE A 142 3.82 13.15 -15.60
CA ILE A 142 5.10 12.46 -15.86
C ILE A 142 4.90 10.94 -15.73
N LEU A 143 4.35 10.47 -14.61
CA LEU A 143 4.15 9.04 -14.37
C LEU A 143 3.12 8.41 -15.31
N ALA A 144 2.10 9.15 -15.73
CA ALA A 144 1.10 8.65 -16.67
C ALA A 144 1.65 8.43 -18.08
N ALA A 145 2.72 9.12 -18.46
CA ALA A 145 3.38 8.94 -19.76
C ALA A 145 4.20 7.64 -19.84
N GLN A 146 4.52 7.03 -18.69
CA GLN A 146 5.44 5.90 -18.61
C GLN A 146 4.74 4.54 -18.79
N ASP A 147 5.38 3.59 -19.44
CA ASP A 147 5.04 2.18 -19.31
C ASP A 147 5.50 1.63 -17.92
N SER A 148 5.23 0.36 -17.63
CA SER A 148 5.59 -0.18 -16.31
C SER A 148 7.10 -0.24 -16.08
N SER A 149 7.92 -0.50 -17.09
CA SER A 149 9.38 -0.52 -16.96
C SER A 149 9.93 0.86 -16.62
N GLN A 150 9.55 1.86 -17.41
CA GLN A 150 9.94 3.25 -17.19
C GLN A 150 9.41 3.79 -15.87
N PHE A 151 8.17 3.41 -15.50
CA PHE A 151 7.58 3.77 -14.22
C PHE A 151 8.43 3.26 -13.04
N ILE A 152 8.85 2.00 -13.07
CA ILE A 152 9.70 1.38 -12.05
C ILE A 152 11.00 2.17 -11.86
N GLU A 153 11.61 2.62 -12.96
CA GLU A 153 12.87 3.37 -12.94
C GLU A 153 12.72 4.81 -12.42
N CYS A 154 11.59 5.48 -12.73
CA CYS A 154 11.48 6.92 -12.47
C CYS A 154 10.60 7.30 -11.28
N ALA A 155 9.69 6.43 -10.82
CA ALA A 155 8.68 6.79 -9.82
C ALA A 155 9.28 7.28 -8.50
N ALA A 156 10.39 6.71 -8.05
CA ALA A 156 11.10 7.17 -6.87
C ALA A 156 11.63 8.61 -7.04
N HIS A 157 12.22 8.91 -8.19
CA HIS A 157 12.78 10.25 -8.48
C HIS A 157 11.70 11.31 -8.60
N VAL A 158 10.57 10.96 -9.23
CA VAL A 158 9.39 11.85 -9.33
C VAL A 158 8.80 12.10 -7.93
N GLY A 159 8.66 11.05 -7.13
CA GLY A 159 8.20 11.15 -5.75
C GLY A 159 9.13 11.98 -4.87
N ASP A 160 10.46 11.78 -4.94
CA ASP A 160 11.44 12.60 -4.21
C ASP A 160 11.30 14.10 -4.52
N ALA A 161 11.20 14.45 -5.81
CA ALA A 161 11.05 15.82 -6.23
C ALA A 161 9.70 16.43 -5.77
N LEU A 162 8.61 15.64 -5.85
CA LEU A 162 7.29 16.04 -5.39
C LEU A 162 7.28 16.31 -3.89
N TRP A 163 7.73 15.34 -3.08
CA TRP A 163 7.65 15.40 -1.62
C TRP A 163 8.66 16.37 -1.03
N SER A 164 9.77 16.67 -1.72
CA SER A 164 10.69 17.77 -1.35
C SER A 164 10.23 19.17 -1.82
N GLY A 165 9.15 19.24 -2.62
CA GLY A 165 8.68 20.50 -3.20
C GLY A 165 9.64 21.09 -4.25
N ASP A 166 10.52 20.24 -4.84
CA ASP A 166 11.52 20.67 -5.83
C ASP A 166 10.90 20.77 -7.22
N GLU A 167 10.26 21.91 -7.48
CA GLU A 167 9.61 22.21 -8.77
C GLU A 167 10.62 22.17 -9.93
N ALA A 168 11.85 22.65 -9.72
CA ALA A 168 12.85 22.67 -10.78
C ALA A 168 13.26 21.25 -11.19
N ARG A 169 13.43 20.34 -10.22
CA ARG A 169 13.69 18.92 -10.49
C ARG A 169 12.53 18.23 -11.19
N LEU A 170 11.28 18.53 -10.76
CA LEU A 170 10.08 17.99 -11.47
C LEU A 170 10.01 18.47 -12.92
N GLN A 171 10.31 19.74 -13.18
CA GLN A 171 10.35 20.26 -14.55
C GLN A 171 11.43 19.57 -15.40
N ALA A 172 12.63 19.39 -14.86
CA ALA A 172 13.69 18.67 -15.55
C ALA A 172 13.32 17.20 -15.84
N LEU A 173 12.63 16.53 -14.91
CA LEU A 173 12.08 15.18 -15.12
C LEU A 173 11.00 15.19 -16.23
N ALA A 174 10.13 16.18 -16.24
CA ALA A 174 9.11 16.33 -17.28
C ALA A 174 9.73 16.52 -18.68
N GLU A 175 10.80 17.30 -18.79
CA GLU A 175 11.52 17.51 -20.04
C GLU A 175 12.22 16.23 -20.53
N SER A 176 12.78 15.44 -19.63
CA SER A 176 13.54 14.24 -19.98
C SER A 176 12.66 13.01 -20.23
N LEU A 177 11.60 12.83 -19.48
CA LEU A 177 10.73 11.65 -19.50
C LEU A 177 9.45 11.86 -20.32
N GLY A 178 9.10 13.11 -20.57
CA GLY A 178 7.82 13.50 -21.21
C GLY A 178 6.66 13.53 -20.21
N CYS A 179 5.55 14.07 -20.67
CA CYS A 179 4.30 14.17 -19.90
C CYS A 179 3.13 13.67 -20.75
N ALA A 180 2.22 12.97 -20.12
CA ALA A 180 0.93 12.64 -20.71
C ALA A 180 0.07 13.90 -20.84
N SER A 181 -0.81 13.94 -21.84
CA SER A 181 -1.89 14.92 -21.91
C SER A 181 -2.88 14.73 -20.75
N ASP A 182 -3.66 15.76 -20.44
CA ASP A 182 -4.72 15.64 -19.42
C ASP A 182 -5.69 14.49 -19.72
N THR A 183 -6.01 14.25 -20.99
CA THR A 183 -6.89 13.14 -21.40
C THR A 183 -6.25 11.77 -21.16
N GLU A 184 -4.96 11.63 -21.40
CA GLU A 184 -4.24 10.38 -21.14
C GLU A 184 -4.06 10.14 -19.65
N LEU A 185 -3.77 11.19 -18.86
CA LEU A 185 -3.72 11.12 -17.41
C LEU A 185 -5.05 10.60 -16.83
N GLU A 186 -6.17 11.23 -17.22
CA GLU A 186 -7.50 10.81 -16.77
C GLU A 186 -7.78 9.34 -17.14
N LYS A 187 -7.46 8.94 -18.37
CA LYS A 187 -7.62 7.55 -18.82
C LYS A 187 -6.77 6.57 -18.02
N ARG A 188 -5.53 6.93 -17.68
CA ARG A 188 -4.64 6.09 -16.86
C ARG A 188 -5.15 5.96 -15.43
N LEU A 189 -5.57 7.06 -14.81
CA LEU A 189 -6.16 7.09 -13.48
C LEU A 189 -7.47 6.28 -13.40
N ASP A 190 -8.34 6.45 -14.41
CA ASP A 190 -9.61 5.71 -14.47
C ASP A 190 -9.38 4.21 -14.64
N SER A 191 -8.49 3.82 -15.56
CA SER A 191 -8.14 2.42 -15.81
C SER A 191 -7.55 1.76 -14.58
N GLY A 192 -6.55 2.37 -13.94
CA GLY A 192 -5.93 1.83 -12.72
C GLY A 192 -6.91 1.75 -11.55
N THR A 193 -7.75 2.78 -11.37
CA THR A 193 -8.78 2.81 -10.33
C THR A 193 -9.86 1.75 -10.55
N ALA A 194 -10.30 1.56 -11.80
CA ALA A 194 -11.25 0.51 -12.17
C ALA A 194 -10.65 -0.88 -11.91
N ARG A 195 -9.39 -1.10 -12.29
CA ARG A 195 -8.68 -2.36 -12.03
C ARG A 195 -8.59 -2.66 -10.53
N ARG A 196 -8.17 -1.69 -9.71
CA ARG A 196 -8.12 -1.81 -8.26
C ARG A 196 -9.49 -2.14 -7.65
N SER A 197 -10.55 -1.47 -8.13
CA SER A 197 -11.92 -1.68 -7.67
C SER A 197 -12.47 -3.06 -8.06
N GLU A 198 -12.13 -3.55 -9.26
CA GLU A 198 -12.43 -4.92 -9.68
C GLU A 198 -11.82 -5.94 -8.72
N LEU A 199 -10.60 -5.69 -8.28
CA LEU A 199 -9.87 -6.51 -7.30
C LEU A 199 -10.32 -6.27 -5.85
N LYS A 200 -11.33 -5.43 -5.62
CA LYS A 200 -11.96 -5.15 -4.31
C LYS A 200 -11.06 -4.43 -3.32
N HIS A 201 -10.29 -3.44 -3.80
CA HIS A 201 -9.50 -2.56 -2.93
C HIS A 201 -9.69 -1.09 -3.27
N TYR A 202 -9.27 -0.18 -2.36
CA TYR A 202 -9.49 1.27 -2.47
C TYR A 202 -8.23 2.11 -2.16
N SER A 203 -7.16 1.53 -1.60
CA SER A 203 -5.97 2.27 -1.15
C SER A 203 -4.88 2.38 -2.23
N GLY A 204 -3.96 3.33 -2.06
CA GLY A 204 -2.66 3.37 -2.73
C GLY A 204 -1.61 2.48 -2.07
N ALA A 205 -0.37 2.50 -2.57
CA ALA A 205 0.77 1.71 -2.08
C ALA A 205 0.50 0.20 -2.01
N MET A 206 -0.35 -0.32 -2.88
CA MET A 206 -0.83 -1.70 -2.80
C MET A 206 -0.17 -2.58 -3.84
N PHE A 207 0.32 -3.74 -3.40
CA PHE A 207 0.74 -4.83 -4.27
C PHE A 207 -0.33 -5.92 -4.27
N TYR A 208 -0.66 -6.45 -5.45
CA TYR A 208 -1.59 -7.54 -5.61
C TYR A 208 -0.92 -8.71 -6.31
N TYR A 209 -0.96 -9.88 -5.68
CA TYR A 209 -0.41 -11.12 -6.25
C TYR A 209 -1.23 -12.34 -5.83
N GLY A 210 -1.58 -13.18 -6.79
CA GLY A 210 -2.19 -14.47 -6.51
C GLY A 210 -3.43 -14.38 -5.62
N ARG A 211 -4.30 -13.40 -5.83
CA ARG A 211 -5.55 -13.09 -5.11
C ARG A 211 -5.36 -12.58 -3.68
N GLU A 212 -4.19 -12.04 -3.35
CA GLU A 212 -3.91 -11.41 -2.07
C GLU A 212 -3.34 -10.02 -2.25
N TRP A 213 -3.61 -9.15 -1.27
CA TRP A 213 -3.13 -7.80 -1.19
C TRP A 213 -2.02 -7.65 -0.15
N TYR A 214 -1.03 -6.84 -0.46
CA TYR A 214 0.08 -6.48 0.42
C TYR A 214 0.23 -4.98 0.42
N TRP A 215 0.17 -4.35 1.59
CA TRP A 215 0.13 -2.90 1.71
C TRP A 215 1.47 -2.32 2.14
N GLY A 216 2.02 -1.43 1.31
CA GLY A 216 3.21 -0.67 1.61
C GLY A 216 4.47 -1.53 1.78
N VAL A 217 5.55 -0.88 2.15
CA VAL A 217 6.84 -1.54 2.37
C VAL A 217 6.83 -2.43 3.62
N ASP A 218 6.03 -2.09 4.60
CA ASP A 218 5.93 -2.79 5.89
C ASP A 218 5.20 -4.14 5.82
N ARG A 219 4.52 -4.43 4.72
CA ARG A 219 3.90 -5.74 4.44
C ARG A 219 4.53 -6.46 3.24
N LEU A 220 5.50 -5.82 2.57
CA LEU A 220 6.15 -6.38 1.38
C LEU A 220 6.86 -7.70 1.70
N TYR A 221 7.44 -7.85 2.90
CA TYR A 221 8.10 -9.09 3.34
C TYR A 221 7.21 -10.34 3.26
N HIS A 222 5.89 -10.19 3.34
CA HIS A 222 4.96 -11.31 3.14
C HIS A 222 4.89 -11.75 1.69
N LEU A 223 4.91 -10.78 0.75
CA LEU A 223 4.95 -11.08 -0.67
C LEU A 223 6.31 -11.69 -1.06
N GLU A 224 7.40 -11.12 -0.55
CA GLU A 224 8.76 -11.62 -0.79
C GLU A 224 8.91 -13.09 -0.34
N LYS A 225 8.47 -13.41 0.88
CA LYS A 225 8.45 -14.79 1.39
C LYS A 225 7.65 -15.72 0.48
N ARG A 226 6.47 -15.28 0.03
CA ARG A 226 5.63 -16.07 -0.86
C ARG A 226 6.29 -16.32 -2.21
N LEU A 227 6.93 -15.32 -2.80
CA LEU A 227 7.66 -15.46 -4.07
C LEU A 227 8.88 -16.39 -3.91
N ALA A 228 9.61 -16.27 -2.80
CA ALA A 228 10.73 -17.16 -2.48
C ALA A 228 10.26 -18.62 -2.30
N GLU A 229 9.16 -18.86 -1.59
CA GLU A 229 8.54 -20.19 -1.43
C GLU A 229 8.12 -20.81 -2.78
N LEU A 230 7.79 -19.99 -3.78
CA LEU A 230 7.42 -20.41 -5.14
C LEU A 230 8.64 -20.55 -6.08
N GLY A 231 9.84 -20.30 -5.58
CA GLY A 231 11.08 -20.40 -6.37
C GLY A 231 11.32 -19.20 -7.29
N ALA A 232 10.62 -18.09 -7.08
CA ALA A 232 10.76 -16.87 -7.89
C ALA A 232 11.83 -15.91 -7.37
N ASP A 233 12.55 -16.21 -6.29
CA ASP A 233 13.67 -15.41 -5.78
C ASP A 233 14.97 -15.78 -6.49
N ARG A 234 15.54 -14.85 -7.27
CA ARG A 234 16.82 -15.02 -7.97
C ARG A 234 18.03 -14.98 -7.02
N GLN A 235 17.83 -14.54 -5.78
CA GLN A 235 18.86 -14.43 -4.74
C GLN A 235 18.48 -15.29 -3.51
N ALA A 236 18.07 -16.53 -3.77
CA ALA A 236 17.63 -17.44 -2.71
C ALA A 236 18.70 -17.62 -1.63
N GLY A 237 18.30 -17.43 -0.37
CA GLY A 237 19.20 -17.50 0.78
C GLY A 237 19.68 -16.14 1.30
N GLU A 238 19.58 -15.08 0.51
CA GLU A 238 19.87 -13.73 0.97
C GLU A 238 18.70 -13.16 1.82
N PRO A 239 18.97 -12.22 2.73
CA PRO A 239 17.93 -11.51 3.47
C PRO A 239 16.91 -10.87 2.53
N LEU A 240 15.65 -10.75 2.97
CA LEU A 240 14.62 -10.05 2.21
C LEU A 240 15.02 -8.59 1.94
N LEU A 241 14.49 -7.98 0.88
CA LEU A 241 14.70 -6.55 0.59
C LEU A 241 14.09 -5.67 1.68
N MET A 242 12.85 -5.98 2.09
CA MET A 242 12.10 -5.23 3.09
C MET A 242 11.76 -6.14 4.28
N PRO A 243 12.76 -6.59 5.07
CA PRO A 243 12.49 -7.44 6.22
C PRO A 243 11.71 -6.66 7.27
N ARG A 244 10.84 -7.34 8.01
CA ARG A 244 10.17 -6.72 9.13
C ARG A 244 11.20 -6.21 10.14
N PRO A 245 11.16 -4.93 10.54
CA PRO A 245 12.06 -4.39 11.55
C PRO A 245 11.97 -5.17 12.85
N LYS A 246 13.09 -5.31 13.54
CA LYS A 246 13.09 -5.90 14.89
C LYS A 246 12.47 -4.90 15.86
N VAL A 247 11.48 -5.36 16.60
CA VAL A 247 10.93 -4.56 17.71
C VAL A 247 11.87 -4.76 18.92
N GLU A 248 12.57 -3.71 19.29
CA GLU A 248 13.45 -3.71 20.45
C GLU A 248 12.86 -2.79 21.54
N PRO A 249 12.90 -3.19 22.81
CA PRO A 249 12.46 -2.31 23.89
C PRO A 249 13.33 -1.04 23.90
N GLY A 250 12.71 0.13 23.97
CA GLY A 250 13.43 1.38 24.14
C GLY A 250 14.22 1.44 25.45
N GLU A 251 15.23 2.31 25.51
CA GLU A 251 16.06 2.51 26.71
C GLU A 251 15.30 3.24 27.83
N LEU A 252 14.24 3.98 27.49
CA LEU A 252 13.46 4.77 28.43
C LEU A 252 12.66 3.85 29.36
N LYS A 253 13.15 3.76 30.60
CA LYS A 253 12.43 3.18 31.74
C LYS A 253 12.03 4.31 32.65
N ASP A 254 10.77 4.66 32.66
CA ASP A 254 10.23 5.77 33.44
C ASP A 254 9.77 5.37 34.85
N ASN A 255 10.07 4.15 35.27
CA ASN A 255 9.65 3.56 36.55
C ASN A 255 8.13 3.58 36.78
N GLY A 256 7.34 3.50 35.70
CA GLY A 256 5.90 3.47 35.77
C GLY A 256 5.22 4.83 35.82
N SER A 257 5.90 5.94 35.43
CA SER A 257 5.30 7.27 35.32
C SER A 257 4.55 7.46 33.99
N LEU A 258 4.87 6.69 32.92
CA LEU A 258 4.14 6.73 31.67
C LEU A 258 2.75 6.08 31.82
N THR A 259 1.73 6.81 31.37
CA THR A 259 0.37 6.30 31.27
C THR A 259 0.04 6.06 29.80
N LEU A 260 -0.31 4.82 29.46
CA LEU A 260 -0.85 4.47 28.15
C LEU A 260 -2.36 4.36 28.26
N GLU A 261 -3.07 5.29 27.63
CA GLU A 261 -4.53 5.22 27.50
C GLU A 261 -4.90 4.43 26.24
N VAL A 262 -5.64 3.33 26.42
CA VAL A 262 -6.08 2.47 25.32
C VAL A 262 -7.59 2.58 25.16
N TYR A 263 -8.05 2.90 23.94
CA TYR A 263 -9.47 3.03 23.58
C TYR A 263 -9.89 1.83 22.69
N PRO A 264 -10.13 0.66 23.25
CA PRO A 264 -10.41 -0.53 22.46
C PRO A 264 -11.83 -0.49 21.90
N SER A 265 -11.96 -0.76 20.60
CA SER A 265 -13.24 -1.09 19.99
C SER A 265 -13.48 -2.59 20.07
N LEU A 266 -14.42 -3.03 20.90
CA LEU A 266 -14.74 -4.46 21.07
C LEU A 266 -15.30 -5.12 19.80
N ARG A 267 -15.59 -4.33 18.76
CA ARG A 267 -16.07 -4.79 17.44
C ARG A 267 -14.97 -4.84 16.39
N SER A 268 -13.82 -4.23 16.66
CA SER A 268 -12.71 -4.17 15.71
C SER A 268 -11.83 -5.41 15.84
N PRO A 269 -11.56 -6.13 14.74
CA PRO A 269 -10.58 -7.22 14.75
C PRO A 269 -9.17 -6.72 15.06
N TYR A 270 -8.86 -5.45 14.77
CA TYR A 270 -7.57 -4.85 15.09
C TYR A 270 -7.33 -4.71 16.58
N THR A 271 -8.36 -4.38 17.37
CA THR A 271 -8.26 -4.33 18.84
C THR A 271 -7.92 -5.70 19.43
N ALA A 272 -8.31 -6.79 18.78
CA ALA A 272 -8.02 -8.14 19.27
C ALA A 272 -6.55 -8.56 19.04
N ILE A 273 -5.80 -7.78 18.24
CA ILE A 273 -4.39 -8.02 17.91
C ILE A 273 -3.47 -7.21 18.84
N CYS A 274 -3.96 -6.08 19.35
CA CYS A 274 -3.25 -5.26 20.33
C CYS A 274 -3.32 -5.86 21.73
#